data_5dbc19b77a579ebcaaada0880e62ecb9
#
_entry.id   5dbc19b77a579ebcaaada0880e62ecb9
#
_cell.length_a   1.000
_cell.length_b   1.000
_cell.length_c   1.000
_cell.angle_alpha   90.00
_cell.angle_beta   90.00
_cell.angle_gamma   90.00
#
_symmetry.space_group_name_H-M   'P 1'
#
loop_
_entity.id
_entity.type
_entity.pdbx_description
1 polymer ?
#
loop_
_entity_poly.entity_id
_entity_poly.type
_entity_poly.pdbx_seq_one_letter_code
_entity_poly.pdbx_strand_id
1 'polypeptide(L)'
;MKKFYIILILIVLFFPPVIWTGLFIADKDLYVSLDYDLGEKREKTQIEELNSLALSGEAITDWFADRAPFRSSLISFKKNVDSVLEGPYEYDIKPAALMRIYGIEDTRTKMAVDTIANAGQKYLYKSDKIRNLLTDTEKDVVQTPPDCNIVGHDWRISNMVDPTYISYGYTEYICKNCGEEKTDDWTDKLIDDSYLAPNVHGETTIGRFNWLFLHGWGNLPYYQATNILSEEDMNVYVDKINTLQAICDARGIEFAVILTPSKDTIYPEYMPSFEVMDPYKRVPRLFDYIKEHSSVKITFPCKELKDITRYYESYYKYDSHWNFVGSFIGVQSLYGLLDLPQTDILSLDVTKESREASGDLIELGKLNASDFPPFYEYVVHYKDDVTTTYETQESVLISNIYKTETDCADERSFVMIGDSYRNFMIPYIKKDFNHCTFAYRDNETEIKDDILNADILVLQSSERYDYRFLKDMEYLIRLFSWHPSKE
;
A
#
# COMPACT_ATOMS: atom_id res chain seq x y z
N MET A 1 -0.07 29.39 -46.26
CA MET A 1 -0.46 28.48 -45.14
C MET A 1 0.73 28.10 -44.25
N LYS A 2 1.86 27.58 -44.76
CA LYS A 2 3.00 27.14 -43.89
C LYS A 2 3.50 28.25 -42.93
N LYS A 3 3.65 29.49 -43.38
CA LYS A 3 4.08 30.61 -42.54
C LYS A 3 3.06 30.96 -41.44
N PHE A 4 1.77 30.75 -41.69
CA PHE A 4 0.71 31.03 -40.73
C PHE A 4 0.74 30.02 -39.57
N TYR A 5 0.92 28.73 -39.85
CA TYR A 5 1.01 27.69 -38.81
C TYR A 5 2.27 27.83 -37.97
N ILE A 6 3.41 28.17 -38.56
CA ILE A 6 4.64 28.44 -37.81
C ILE A 6 4.44 29.63 -36.87
N ILE A 7 3.79 30.71 -37.35
CA ILE A 7 3.48 31.88 -36.53
C ILE A 7 2.49 31.50 -35.41
N LEU A 8 1.46 30.70 -35.70
CA LEU A 8 0.50 30.23 -34.70
C LEU A 8 1.16 29.37 -33.63
N ILE A 9 2.04 28.45 -34.01
CA ILE A 9 2.82 27.61 -33.07
C ILE A 9 3.75 28.50 -32.23
N LEU A 10 4.43 29.45 -32.81
CA LEU A 10 5.27 30.41 -32.08
C LEU A 10 4.44 31.29 -31.13
N ILE A 11 3.25 31.72 -31.53
CA ILE A 11 2.32 32.45 -30.66
C ILE A 11 1.88 31.56 -29.50
N VAL A 12 1.48 30.33 -29.75
CA VAL A 12 1.00 29.42 -28.71
C VAL A 12 2.12 29.01 -27.76
N LEU A 13 3.36 28.85 -28.20
CA LEU A 13 4.49 28.47 -27.38
C LEU A 13 5.14 29.62 -26.63
N PHE A 14 5.23 30.81 -27.24
CA PHE A 14 5.98 31.92 -26.67
C PHE A 14 5.10 33.05 -26.10
N PHE A 15 3.88 33.21 -26.60
CA PHE A 15 2.98 34.27 -26.13
C PHE A 15 2.54 34.11 -24.67
N PRO A 16 2.15 32.90 -24.21
CA PRO A 16 1.80 32.71 -22.80
C PRO A 16 2.94 33.02 -21.83
N PRO A 17 4.19 32.54 -22.03
CA PRO A 17 5.31 32.91 -21.17
C PRO A 17 5.61 34.40 -21.15
N VAL A 18 5.48 35.09 -22.30
CA VAL A 18 5.71 36.55 -22.42
C VAL A 18 4.63 37.33 -21.67
N ILE A 19 3.36 36.96 -21.83
CA ILE A 19 2.25 37.58 -21.09
C ILE A 19 2.42 37.33 -19.60
N TRP A 20 2.74 36.10 -19.19
CA TRP A 20 2.90 35.73 -17.82
C TRP A 20 4.05 36.44 -17.14
N THR A 21 5.17 36.58 -17.85
CA THR A 21 6.29 37.39 -17.40
C THR A 21 5.93 38.89 -17.34
N GLY A 22 5.17 39.37 -18.31
CA GLY A 22 4.65 40.74 -18.31
C GLY A 22 3.70 40.99 -17.13
N LEU A 23 2.84 40.03 -16.80
CA LEU A 23 1.95 40.12 -15.65
C LEU A 23 2.73 40.14 -14.35
N PHE A 24 3.75 39.25 -14.22
CA PHE A 24 4.64 39.22 -13.05
C PHE A 24 5.37 40.55 -12.82
N ILE A 25 5.79 41.22 -13.89
CA ILE A 25 6.47 42.54 -13.81
C ILE A 25 5.47 43.65 -13.48
N ALA A 26 4.26 43.58 -14.08
CA ALA A 26 3.25 44.63 -13.97
C ALA A 26 2.42 44.56 -12.68
N ASP A 27 2.08 43.36 -12.25
CA ASP A 27 1.27 43.11 -11.04
C ASP A 27 1.65 41.75 -10.39
N LYS A 28 2.57 41.83 -9.44
CA LYS A 28 3.09 40.67 -8.74
C LYS A 28 2.03 39.96 -7.90
N ASP A 29 1.09 40.67 -7.32
CA ASP A 29 0.07 40.12 -6.44
C ASP A 29 -0.98 39.35 -7.25
N LEU A 30 -1.38 39.88 -8.39
CA LEU A 30 -2.26 39.21 -9.35
C LEU A 30 -1.59 37.97 -9.93
N TYR A 31 -0.31 38.03 -10.26
CA TYR A 31 0.47 36.88 -10.72
C TYR A 31 0.51 35.78 -9.69
N VAL A 32 0.82 36.08 -8.42
CA VAL A 32 0.87 35.11 -7.32
C VAL A 32 -0.50 34.49 -7.07
N SER A 33 -1.56 35.28 -7.11
CA SER A 33 -2.94 34.79 -6.93
C SER A 33 -3.33 33.80 -8.02
N LEU A 34 -3.09 34.13 -9.28
CA LEU A 34 -3.38 33.23 -10.41
C LEU A 34 -2.53 31.97 -10.41
N ASP A 35 -1.29 32.08 -9.96
CA ASP A 35 -0.37 30.95 -9.84
C ASP A 35 -0.76 30.01 -8.68
N TYR A 36 -1.27 30.57 -7.59
CA TYR A 36 -1.81 29.80 -6.47
C TYR A 36 -3.09 29.03 -6.86
N ASP A 37 -4.00 29.68 -7.61
CA ASP A 37 -5.23 29.05 -8.09
C ASP A 37 -4.95 27.92 -9.09
N LEU A 38 -3.78 27.94 -9.75
CA LEU A 38 -3.32 26.88 -10.66
C LEU A 38 -2.60 25.73 -9.94
N GLY A 39 -2.50 25.76 -8.61
CA GLY A 39 -2.05 24.65 -7.76
C GLY A 39 -0.54 24.38 -7.74
N GLU A 40 0.28 25.28 -8.28
CA GLU A 40 1.74 25.09 -8.27
C GLU A 40 2.38 25.59 -6.96
N LYS A 41 2.71 24.68 -6.05
CA LYS A 41 3.44 24.94 -4.79
C LYS A 41 4.93 24.61 -4.97
N ARG A 42 5.71 25.47 -5.56
CA ARG A 42 7.17 25.25 -5.65
C ARG A 42 7.93 26.54 -5.48
N GLU A 43 9.18 26.44 -5.03
CA GLU A 43 10.11 27.55 -5.08
C GLU A 43 10.42 27.89 -6.54
N LYS A 44 10.29 29.17 -6.86
CA LYS A 44 10.57 29.68 -8.21
C LYS A 44 11.89 30.42 -8.20
N THR A 45 12.65 30.24 -9.28
CA THR A 45 13.89 30.98 -9.51
C THR A 45 13.67 32.48 -9.37
N GLN A 46 14.37 33.13 -8.45
CA GLN A 46 14.22 34.56 -8.19
C GLN A 46 14.90 35.37 -9.28
N ILE A 47 14.36 36.56 -9.56
CA ILE A 47 14.98 37.52 -10.54
C ILE A 47 16.39 37.89 -10.09
N GLU A 48 16.62 38.01 -8.80
CA GLU A 48 17.94 38.32 -8.21
C GLU A 48 18.96 37.21 -8.49
N GLU A 49 18.54 35.94 -8.47
CA GLU A 49 19.38 34.83 -8.85
C GLU A 49 19.74 34.82 -10.31
N LEU A 50 18.80 35.22 -11.19
CA LEU A 50 19.06 35.35 -12.62
C LEU A 50 20.09 36.45 -12.93
N ASN A 51 20.11 37.53 -12.17
CA ASN A 51 21.08 38.62 -12.33
C ASN A 51 22.47 38.23 -11.80
N SER A 52 22.59 37.27 -10.89
CA SER A 52 23.84 36.78 -10.32
C SER A 52 24.44 35.61 -11.10
N LEU A 53 23.62 34.87 -11.81
CA LEU A 53 24.06 33.80 -12.71
C LEU A 53 24.50 34.45 -14.03
N ALA A 54 25.78 34.28 -14.40
CA ALA A 54 26.21 34.63 -15.76
C ALA A 54 25.25 33.98 -16.74
N LEU A 55 24.55 34.80 -17.55
CA LEU A 55 23.47 34.43 -18.46
C LEU A 55 23.81 33.17 -19.30
N SER A 56 23.71 32.00 -18.72
CA SER A 56 23.72 30.75 -19.46
C SER A 56 22.34 30.53 -20.07
N GLY A 57 22.28 29.99 -21.26
CA GLY A 57 21.01 29.71 -21.93
C GLY A 57 20.12 28.79 -21.07
N GLU A 58 20.72 27.95 -20.21
CA GLU A 58 20.06 27.04 -19.28
C GLU A 58 19.32 27.80 -18.17
N ALA A 59 19.96 28.74 -17.50
CA ALA A 59 19.34 29.57 -16.44
C ALA A 59 18.14 30.41 -16.96
N ILE A 60 18.24 30.91 -18.19
CA ILE A 60 17.15 31.63 -18.85
C ILE A 60 15.99 30.68 -19.17
N THR A 61 16.31 29.46 -19.62
CA THR A 61 15.29 28.44 -19.94
C THR A 61 14.56 27.99 -18.67
N ASP A 62 15.28 27.75 -17.58
CA ASP A 62 14.72 27.36 -16.29
C ASP A 62 13.85 28.48 -15.70
N TRP A 63 14.30 29.71 -15.77
CA TRP A 63 13.53 30.85 -15.32
C TRP A 63 12.19 31.00 -16.07
N PHE A 64 12.19 30.84 -17.40
CA PHE A 64 10.97 30.84 -18.21
C PHE A 64 10.11 29.60 -17.95
N ALA A 65 10.71 28.45 -17.83
CA ALA A 65 10.01 27.21 -17.52
C ALA A 65 9.29 27.29 -16.17
N ASP A 66 9.91 27.93 -15.19
CA ASP A 66 9.33 28.12 -13.85
C ASP A 66 8.11 29.04 -13.83
N ARG A 67 7.94 29.88 -14.84
CA ARG A 67 6.85 30.85 -14.93
C ARG A 67 5.86 30.52 -16.05
N ALA A 68 6.01 29.41 -16.72
CA ALA A 68 5.08 29.00 -17.76
C ALA A 68 3.70 28.65 -17.13
N PRO A 69 2.60 29.25 -17.59
CA PRO A 69 1.27 28.89 -17.14
C PRO A 69 0.98 27.41 -17.52
N PHE A 70 0.27 26.71 -16.67
CA PHE A 70 -0.08 25.30 -16.90
C PHE A 70 1.12 24.37 -17.10
N ARG A 71 2.27 24.69 -16.49
CA ARG A 71 3.50 23.91 -16.66
C ARG A 71 3.33 22.44 -16.34
N SER A 72 2.65 22.10 -15.23
CA SER A 72 2.34 20.72 -14.86
C SER A 72 1.57 19.99 -15.96
N SER A 73 0.57 20.67 -16.52
CA SER A 73 -0.20 20.14 -17.66
C SER A 73 0.65 20.03 -18.92
N LEU A 74 1.56 21.00 -19.16
CA LEU A 74 2.48 20.97 -20.31
C LEU A 74 3.56 19.89 -20.15
N ILE A 75 4.06 19.66 -18.92
CA ILE A 75 5.01 18.57 -18.64
C ILE A 75 4.34 17.21 -18.77
N SER A 76 3.11 17.08 -18.25
CA SER A 76 2.30 15.87 -18.42
C SER A 76 2.01 15.64 -19.92
N PHE A 77 1.61 16.67 -20.64
CA PHE A 77 1.44 16.62 -22.08
C PHE A 77 2.74 16.22 -22.81
N LYS A 78 3.89 16.83 -22.44
CA LYS A 78 5.19 16.47 -23.01
C LYS A 78 5.55 15.00 -22.71
N LYS A 79 5.40 14.54 -21.46
CA LYS A 79 5.64 13.13 -21.09
C LYS A 79 4.77 12.17 -21.90
N ASN A 80 3.51 12.51 -22.09
CA ASN A 80 2.59 11.71 -22.92
C ASN A 80 3.03 11.70 -24.38
N VAL A 81 3.48 12.85 -24.91
CA VAL A 81 4.03 12.95 -26.27
C VAL A 81 5.35 12.19 -26.39
N ASP A 82 6.26 12.35 -25.45
CA ASP A 82 7.56 11.64 -25.45
C ASP A 82 7.34 10.11 -25.34
N SER A 83 6.42 9.63 -24.50
CA SER A 83 6.07 8.21 -24.40
C SER A 83 5.50 7.63 -25.69
N VAL A 84 4.78 8.46 -26.46
CA VAL A 84 4.28 8.09 -27.79
C VAL A 84 5.40 8.12 -28.83
N LEU A 85 6.35 9.07 -28.72
CA LEU A 85 7.44 9.24 -29.68
C LEU A 85 8.58 8.25 -29.46
N GLU A 86 8.83 7.82 -28.20
CA GLU A 86 9.91 6.90 -27.82
C GLU A 86 9.50 5.42 -27.84
N GLY A 87 8.19 5.13 -27.94
CA GLY A 87 7.70 3.76 -28.09
C GLY A 87 8.06 3.17 -29.47
N PRO A 88 8.26 1.85 -29.58
CA PRO A 88 8.47 1.21 -30.87
C PRO A 88 7.25 1.45 -31.76
N TYR A 89 7.42 2.22 -32.82
CA TYR A 89 6.37 2.60 -33.75
C TYR A 89 5.98 1.45 -34.69
N GLU A 90 5.62 0.33 -34.20
CA GLU A 90 4.97 -0.72 -34.96
C GLU A 90 3.45 -0.70 -34.75
N TYR A 91 2.84 0.45 -35.11
CA TYR A 91 1.40 0.49 -35.27
C TYR A 91 1.05 -0.01 -36.66
N ASP A 92 0.13 -0.98 -36.74
CA ASP A 92 -0.45 -1.41 -38.01
C ASP A 92 -1.24 -0.29 -38.71
N ILE A 93 -1.43 0.85 -38.06
CA ILE A 93 -2.03 2.05 -38.64
C ILE A 93 -0.90 2.99 -39.00
N LYS A 94 -0.59 3.06 -40.29
CA LYS A 94 0.41 4.00 -40.81
C LYS A 94 0.00 5.43 -40.46
N PRO A 95 0.92 6.30 -40.03
CA PRO A 95 0.65 7.72 -39.79
C PRO A 95 -0.11 8.41 -40.93
N ALA A 96 0.11 7.98 -42.16
CA ALA A 96 -0.60 8.46 -43.33
C ALA A 96 -2.13 8.18 -43.30
N ALA A 97 -2.56 7.08 -42.68
CA ALA A 97 -3.98 6.77 -42.55
C ALA A 97 -4.66 7.67 -41.50
N LEU A 98 -3.98 7.92 -40.38
CA LEU A 98 -4.47 8.86 -39.35
C LEU A 98 -4.55 10.31 -39.91
N MET A 99 -3.58 10.70 -40.69
CA MET A 99 -3.58 12.03 -41.38
C MET A 99 -4.79 12.18 -42.31
N ARG A 100 -5.19 11.14 -43.02
CA ARG A 100 -6.40 11.16 -43.88
C ARG A 100 -7.68 11.25 -43.04
N ILE A 101 -7.75 10.57 -41.90
CA ILE A 101 -8.92 10.61 -41.00
C ILE A 101 -9.17 12.01 -40.50
N TYR A 102 -8.12 12.74 -40.16
CA TYR A 102 -8.21 14.11 -39.61
C TYR A 102 -8.04 15.18 -40.66
N GLY A 103 -7.95 14.84 -41.97
CA GLY A 103 -7.76 15.80 -43.06
C GLY A 103 -6.42 16.53 -43.01
N ILE A 104 -5.38 15.91 -42.42
CA ILE A 104 -4.06 16.47 -42.22
C ILE A 104 -3.13 15.96 -43.33
N GLU A 105 -2.74 16.79 -44.25
CA GLU A 105 -1.88 16.44 -45.38
C GLU A 105 -0.38 16.64 -45.11
N ASP A 106 -0.01 17.28 -43.98
CA ASP A 106 1.38 17.64 -43.68
C ASP A 106 1.94 16.81 -42.49
N THR A 107 3.06 16.13 -42.73
CA THR A 107 3.82 15.38 -41.74
C THR A 107 4.30 16.21 -40.56
N ARG A 108 4.26 17.54 -40.61
CA ARG A 108 4.67 18.43 -39.51
C ARG A 108 3.63 18.56 -38.39
N THR A 109 2.42 18.12 -38.64
CA THR A 109 1.36 18.01 -37.63
C THR A 109 1.27 16.62 -37.03
N LYS A 110 2.25 15.74 -37.31
CA LYS A 110 2.35 14.39 -36.78
C LYS A 110 2.18 14.34 -35.25
N MET A 111 2.79 15.30 -34.54
CA MET A 111 2.68 15.41 -33.08
C MET A 111 1.24 15.63 -32.58
N ALA A 112 0.45 16.46 -33.27
CA ALA A 112 -0.96 16.69 -32.92
C ALA A 112 -1.81 15.46 -33.22
N VAL A 113 -1.53 14.80 -34.35
CA VAL A 113 -2.22 13.55 -34.75
C VAL A 113 -1.88 12.42 -33.78
N ASP A 114 -0.62 12.28 -33.40
CA ASP A 114 -0.18 11.26 -32.46
C ASP A 114 -0.77 11.49 -31.06
N THR A 115 -0.91 12.75 -30.63
CA THR A 115 -1.58 13.12 -29.37
C THR A 115 -3.08 12.80 -29.40
N ILE A 116 -3.77 13.12 -30.48
CA ILE A 116 -5.19 12.78 -30.68
C ILE A 116 -5.35 11.26 -30.78
N ALA A 117 -4.43 10.59 -31.48
CA ALA A 117 -4.40 9.13 -31.59
C ALA A 117 -4.20 8.46 -30.23
N ASN A 118 -3.35 9.03 -29.36
CA ASN A 118 -3.11 8.48 -28.02
C ASN A 118 -4.33 8.69 -27.11
N ALA A 119 -4.92 9.88 -27.12
CA ALA A 119 -6.15 10.15 -26.35
C ALA A 119 -7.34 9.32 -26.83
N GLY A 120 -7.37 8.98 -28.13
CA GLY A 120 -8.43 8.21 -28.76
C GLY A 120 -8.08 6.75 -29.07
N GLN A 121 -6.90 6.27 -28.74
CA GLN A 121 -6.36 4.99 -29.22
C GLN A 121 -7.24 3.78 -28.88
N LYS A 122 -7.82 3.76 -27.68
CA LYS A 122 -8.80 2.75 -27.26
C LYS A 122 -10.05 2.73 -28.16
N TYR A 123 -10.43 3.88 -28.68
CA TYR A 123 -11.61 4.04 -29.56
C TYR A 123 -11.25 3.88 -31.03
N LEU A 124 -10.08 4.39 -31.44
CA LEU A 124 -9.65 4.36 -32.85
C LEU A 124 -9.32 2.93 -33.29
N TYR A 125 -8.67 2.14 -32.45
CA TYR A 125 -8.31 0.74 -32.74
C TYR A 125 -9.55 -0.17 -32.91
N LYS A 126 -10.67 0.16 -32.25
CA LYS A 126 -11.95 -0.56 -32.38
C LYS A 126 -12.94 0.11 -33.35
N SER A 127 -12.55 1.23 -33.98
CA SER A 127 -13.43 1.98 -34.85
C SER A 127 -13.50 1.38 -36.24
N ASP A 128 -14.71 1.06 -36.70
CA ASP A 128 -14.96 0.62 -38.05
C ASP A 128 -14.56 1.66 -39.13
N LYS A 129 -14.48 2.95 -38.75
CA LYS A 129 -13.98 4.01 -39.60
C LYS A 129 -12.52 3.84 -40.00
N ILE A 130 -11.64 3.40 -39.09
CA ILE A 130 -10.23 3.15 -39.40
C ILE A 130 -10.11 1.94 -40.29
N ARG A 131 -10.87 0.86 -39.98
CA ARG A 131 -10.90 -0.36 -40.78
C ARG A 131 -11.30 -0.08 -42.21
N ASN A 132 -12.21 0.86 -42.44
CA ASN A 132 -12.67 1.25 -43.78
C ASN A 132 -11.69 2.17 -44.55
N LEU A 133 -10.68 2.73 -43.89
CA LEU A 133 -9.65 3.57 -44.50
C LEU A 133 -8.39 2.78 -44.88
N LEU A 134 -8.27 1.54 -44.41
CA LEU A 134 -7.21 0.63 -44.82
C LEU A 134 -7.50 0.14 -46.26
N THR A 135 -6.46 0.04 -47.06
CA THR A 135 -6.56 -0.57 -48.39
C THR A 135 -6.92 -2.05 -48.25
N ASP A 136 -7.50 -2.67 -49.27
CA ASP A 136 -7.88 -4.09 -49.23
C ASP A 136 -6.68 -4.99 -48.92
N THR A 137 -5.48 -4.64 -49.40
CA THR A 137 -4.22 -5.33 -49.11
C THR A 137 -3.81 -5.15 -47.62
N GLU A 138 -4.12 -4.02 -46.99
CA GLU A 138 -3.85 -3.78 -45.59
C GLU A 138 -4.88 -4.42 -44.65
N LYS A 139 -6.10 -4.69 -45.17
CA LYS A 139 -7.14 -5.43 -44.43
C LYS A 139 -6.81 -6.92 -44.31
N ASP A 140 -6.18 -7.48 -45.34
CA ASP A 140 -5.76 -8.89 -45.34
C ASP A 140 -4.56 -9.17 -44.45
N VAL A 141 -3.82 -8.11 -44.02
CA VAL A 141 -2.67 -8.17 -43.08
C VAL A 141 -3.09 -7.90 -41.64
N VAL A 142 -4.38 -7.86 -41.32
CA VAL A 142 -4.83 -7.93 -39.93
C VAL A 142 -4.49 -9.32 -39.39
N GLN A 143 -3.21 -9.53 -39.11
CA GLN A 143 -2.75 -10.72 -38.40
C GLN A 143 -3.57 -10.88 -37.12
N THR A 144 -4.02 -12.10 -36.88
CA THR A 144 -4.53 -12.48 -35.56
C THR A 144 -3.54 -11.93 -34.52
N PRO A 145 -4.00 -11.16 -33.53
CA PRO A 145 -3.08 -10.64 -32.50
C PRO A 145 -2.24 -11.81 -31.98
N PRO A 146 -0.93 -11.63 -31.80
CA PRO A 146 -0.09 -12.70 -31.29
C PRO A 146 -0.64 -13.17 -29.95
N ASP A 147 -0.62 -14.49 -29.74
CA ASP A 147 -1.08 -15.08 -28.47
C ASP A 147 -0.15 -14.62 -27.35
N CYS A 148 -0.67 -13.78 -26.46
CA CYS A 148 0.08 -13.22 -25.34
C CYS A 148 0.61 -14.30 -24.38
N ASN A 149 0.02 -15.49 -24.35
CA ASN A 149 0.54 -16.62 -23.59
C ASN A 149 1.87 -17.16 -24.15
N ILE A 150 2.15 -16.89 -25.43
CA ILE A 150 3.37 -17.35 -26.11
C ILE A 150 4.42 -16.23 -26.18
N VAL A 151 4.00 -15.01 -26.55
CA VAL A 151 4.93 -13.89 -26.82
C VAL A 151 5.01 -12.87 -25.71
N GLY A 152 4.16 -12.99 -24.68
CA GLY A 152 3.99 -11.98 -23.65
C GLY A 152 3.07 -10.82 -24.08
N HIS A 153 2.76 -9.93 -23.12
CA HIS A 153 1.92 -8.76 -23.35
C HIS A 153 2.76 -7.58 -23.84
N ASP A 154 2.25 -6.85 -24.84
CA ASP A 154 2.76 -5.55 -25.29
C ASP A 154 1.98 -4.44 -24.56
N TRP A 155 2.47 -4.06 -23.37
CA TRP A 155 1.80 -3.09 -22.50
C TRP A 155 1.99 -1.66 -22.98
N ARG A 156 0.92 -0.89 -22.98
CA ARG A 156 0.91 0.54 -23.28
C ARG A 156 0.14 1.29 -22.22
N ILE A 157 0.62 2.46 -21.89
CA ILE A 157 -0.06 3.35 -20.94
C ILE A 157 -1.42 3.74 -21.54
N SER A 158 -2.48 3.46 -20.81
CA SER A 158 -3.85 3.88 -21.13
C SER A 158 -4.28 5.10 -20.31
N ASN A 159 -3.77 5.22 -19.07
CA ASN A 159 -4.07 6.34 -18.19
C ASN A 159 -2.98 6.50 -17.13
N MET A 160 -2.86 7.68 -16.54
CA MET A 160 -2.03 7.97 -15.37
C MET A 160 -2.89 8.70 -14.34
N VAL A 161 -2.86 8.23 -13.12
CA VAL A 161 -3.60 8.81 -12.00
C VAL A 161 -2.59 9.38 -11.01
N ASP A 162 -2.66 10.69 -10.81
CA ASP A 162 -1.80 11.38 -9.85
C ASP A 162 -2.18 11.00 -8.41
N PRO A 163 -1.20 10.91 -7.49
CA PRO A 163 -1.46 10.65 -6.08
C PRO A 163 -2.19 11.84 -5.44
N THR A 164 -2.97 11.53 -4.43
CA THR A 164 -3.59 12.51 -3.54
C THR A 164 -3.16 12.24 -2.08
N TYR A 165 -3.63 13.04 -1.13
CA TYR A 165 -3.38 12.78 0.29
C TYR A 165 -4.05 11.49 0.82
N ILE A 166 -5.05 10.96 0.11
CA ILE A 166 -5.82 9.79 0.52
C ILE A 166 -5.74 8.62 -0.45
N SER A 167 -5.17 8.83 -1.64
CA SER A 167 -5.04 7.78 -2.66
C SER A 167 -3.64 7.77 -3.28
N TYR A 168 -3.15 6.58 -3.61
CA TYR A 168 -1.94 6.40 -4.40
C TYR A 168 -2.16 6.88 -5.83
N GLY A 169 -1.09 7.38 -6.45
CA GLY A 169 -1.03 7.50 -7.89
C GLY A 169 -0.66 6.16 -8.53
N TYR A 170 -1.04 5.96 -9.78
CA TYR A 170 -0.73 4.75 -10.52
C TYR A 170 -0.83 4.96 -12.02
N THR A 171 -0.27 4.03 -12.78
CA THR A 171 -0.39 3.98 -14.23
C THR A 171 -1.24 2.79 -14.64
N GLU A 172 -2.24 3.04 -15.47
CA GLU A 172 -3.05 1.99 -16.10
C GLU A 172 -2.44 1.65 -17.46
N TYR A 173 -2.35 0.37 -17.73
CA TYR A 173 -1.83 -0.18 -18.97
C TYR A 173 -2.89 -1.02 -19.68
N ILE A 174 -2.84 -1.01 -20.99
CA ILE A 174 -3.62 -1.92 -21.83
C ILE A 174 -2.68 -2.69 -22.75
N CYS A 175 -2.89 -3.99 -22.86
CA CYS A 175 -2.13 -4.78 -23.82
C CYS A 175 -2.60 -4.49 -25.23
N LYS A 176 -1.68 -4.14 -26.13
CA LYS A 176 -1.97 -3.90 -27.56
C LYS A 176 -2.52 -5.15 -28.25
N ASN A 177 -2.03 -6.32 -27.87
CA ASN A 177 -2.35 -7.56 -28.57
C ASN A 177 -3.70 -8.14 -28.14
N CYS A 178 -3.98 -8.23 -26.83
CA CYS A 178 -5.19 -8.91 -26.32
C CYS A 178 -6.20 -7.95 -25.68
N GLY A 179 -5.82 -6.70 -25.40
CA GLY A 179 -6.68 -5.71 -24.75
C GLY A 179 -6.82 -5.90 -23.23
N GLU A 180 -6.02 -6.78 -22.64
CA GLU A 180 -5.96 -6.94 -21.18
C GLU A 180 -5.49 -5.65 -20.53
N GLU A 181 -6.05 -5.33 -19.37
CA GLU A 181 -5.74 -4.12 -18.62
C GLU A 181 -4.99 -4.50 -17.32
N LYS A 182 -3.99 -3.70 -16.93
CA LYS A 182 -3.33 -3.81 -15.64
C LYS A 182 -3.07 -2.43 -15.05
N THR A 183 -2.95 -2.38 -13.74
CA THR A 183 -2.51 -1.20 -13.00
C THR A 183 -1.14 -1.48 -12.39
N ASP A 184 -0.20 -0.54 -12.57
CA ASP A 184 1.18 -0.68 -12.10
C ASP A 184 1.81 0.71 -11.90
N ASP A 185 3.14 0.78 -11.66
CA ASP A 185 3.90 2.01 -11.45
C ASP A 185 3.27 2.92 -10.39
N TRP A 186 3.00 2.33 -9.22
CA TRP A 186 2.40 3.01 -8.10
C TRP A 186 3.32 4.09 -7.54
N THR A 187 2.74 5.26 -7.29
CA THR A 187 3.40 6.36 -6.58
C THR A 187 2.76 6.58 -5.22
N ASP A 188 3.57 6.92 -4.24
CA ASP A 188 3.09 7.10 -2.86
C ASP A 188 2.08 8.24 -2.76
N LYS A 189 1.20 8.15 -1.75
CA LYS A 189 0.28 9.22 -1.39
C LYS A 189 1.06 10.50 -1.10
N LEU A 190 0.47 11.63 -1.41
CA LEU A 190 1.04 12.92 -0.99
C LEU A 190 1.06 12.99 0.53
N ILE A 191 2.16 13.49 1.09
CA ILE A 191 2.26 13.76 2.52
C ILE A 191 1.61 15.11 2.77
N ASP A 192 0.65 15.15 3.69
CA ASP A 192 0.14 16.41 4.20
C ASP A 192 0.99 16.84 5.39
N ASP A 193 2.00 17.67 5.15
CA ASP A 193 2.93 18.24 6.15
C ASP A 193 2.33 19.46 6.86
N SER A 194 1.11 19.86 6.50
CA SER A 194 0.44 20.92 7.27
C SER A 194 0.31 20.48 8.73
N TYR A 195 0.58 21.42 9.64
CA TYR A 195 0.44 21.13 11.06
C TYR A 195 -1.01 20.80 11.41
N LEU A 196 -1.23 19.62 11.98
CA LEU A 196 -2.49 19.23 12.59
C LEU A 196 -2.28 19.04 14.09
N ALA A 197 -2.86 19.90 14.89
CA ALA A 197 -2.78 19.77 16.36
C ALA A 197 -3.34 18.42 16.83
N PRO A 198 -2.68 17.77 17.81
CA PRO A 198 -3.23 16.57 18.43
C PRO A 198 -4.65 16.82 18.98
N ASN A 199 -5.60 16.00 18.56
CA ASN A 199 -7.00 16.05 19.01
C ASN A 199 -7.32 14.75 19.75
N VAL A 200 -7.17 14.78 21.08
CA VAL A 200 -7.22 13.61 21.97
C VAL A 200 -8.52 13.56 22.74
N HIS A 201 -9.19 12.42 22.68
CA HIS A 201 -10.42 12.11 23.38
C HIS A 201 -10.29 10.74 24.10
N GLY A 202 -10.26 10.75 25.44
CA GLY A 202 -10.03 9.53 26.22
C GLY A 202 -8.73 8.82 25.79
N GLU A 203 -8.86 7.59 25.34
CA GLU A 203 -7.72 6.79 24.87
C GLU A 203 -7.51 6.88 23.34
N THR A 204 -8.23 7.78 22.67
CA THR A 204 -8.25 7.90 21.19
C THR A 204 -7.74 9.26 20.76
N THR A 205 -7.00 9.26 19.66
CA THR A 205 -6.59 10.46 18.91
C THR A 205 -7.31 10.50 17.57
N ILE A 206 -7.91 11.65 17.23
CA ILE A 206 -8.50 11.88 15.92
C ILE A 206 -7.42 12.43 14.99
N GLY A 207 -7.13 11.67 13.95
CA GLY A 207 -6.16 12.01 12.93
C GLY A 207 -6.77 12.64 11.68
N ARG A 208 -5.97 12.75 10.63
CA ARG A 208 -6.40 13.29 9.33
C ARG A 208 -7.47 12.40 8.72
N PHE A 209 -8.38 13.02 7.98
CA PHE A 209 -9.47 12.35 7.26
C PHE A 209 -10.36 11.48 8.16
N ASN A 210 -10.47 11.85 9.45
CA ASN A 210 -11.23 11.12 10.48
C ASN A 210 -10.70 9.71 10.77
N TRP A 211 -9.43 9.42 10.51
CA TRP A 211 -8.81 8.21 11.01
C TRP A 211 -8.65 8.32 12.53
N LEU A 212 -9.02 7.25 13.26
CA LEU A 212 -8.83 7.18 14.69
C LEU A 212 -7.62 6.32 15.04
N PHE A 213 -6.85 6.76 16.03
CA PHE A 213 -5.65 6.07 16.50
C PHE A 213 -5.72 5.87 18.00
N LEU A 214 -5.17 4.76 18.47
CA LEU A 214 -5.02 4.51 19.89
C LEU A 214 -3.95 5.43 20.46
N HIS A 215 -4.35 6.25 21.42
CA HIS A 215 -3.45 7.15 22.16
C HIS A 215 -2.96 6.52 23.47
N GLY A 216 -3.87 5.86 24.17
CA GLY A 216 -3.66 5.30 25.50
C GLY A 216 -2.93 3.96 25.51
N TRP A 217 -2.96 3.34 26.69
CA TRP A 217 -2.34 2.03 26.97
C TRP A 217 -0.86 1.93 26.59
N GLY A 218 -0.15 3.08 26.65
CA GLY A 218 1.26 3.16 26.30
C GLY A 218 1.56 3.25 24.80
N ASN A 219 0.56 3.32 23.91
CA ASN A 219 0.80 3.34 22.47
C ASN A 219 1.55 4.59 21.99
N LEU A 220 1.22 5.78 22.53
CA LEU A 220 1.85 7.03 22.10
C LEU A 220 3.38 7.03 22.26
N PRO A 221 3.97 6.56 23.38
CA PRO A 221 5.42 6.41 23.52
C PRO A 221 6.08 5.55 22.43
N TYR A 222 5.40 4.52 21.90
CA TYR A 222 5.91 3.73 20.78
C TYR A 222 5.90 4.54 19.49
N TYR A 223 4.83 5.28 19.23
CA TYR A 223 4.75 6.15 18.06
C TYR A 223 5.82 7.26 18.11
N GLN A 224 5.98 7.91 19.25
CA GLN A 224 6.95 8.99 19.47
C GLN A 224 8.39 8.51 19.63
N ALA A 225 8.61 7.21 19.77
CA ALA A 225 9.91 6.60 20.05
C ALA A 225 10.58 7.15 21.31
N THR A 226 9.79 7.41 22.37
CA THR A 226 10.29 7.87 23.67
C THR A 226 10.68 6.72 24.60
N ASN A 227 10.45 5.46 24.19
CA ASN A 227 10.65 4.24 24.98
C ASN A 227 11.58 3.23 24.28
N ILE A 228 12.62 3.71 23.63
CA ILE A 228 13.60 2.88 22.92
C ILE A 228 14.30 1.94 23.92
N LEU A 229 14.45 0.67 23.51
CA LEU A 229 15.20 -0.34 24.28
C LEU A 229 16.70 -0.07 24.19
N SER A 230 17.40 -0.29 25.30
CA SER A 230 18.86 -0.42 25.29
C SER A 230 19.27 -1.74 24.61
N GLU A 231 20.53 -1.87 24.21
CA GLU A 231 21.08 -3.12 23.72
C GLU A 231 21.02 -4.22 24.77
N GLU A 232 21.24 -3.90 26.06
CA GLU A 232 21.12 -4.82 27.17
C GLU A 232 19.68 -5.39 27.29
N ASP A 233 18.66 -4.50 27.17
CA ASP A 233 17.26 -4.94 27.18
C ASP A 233 16.96 -5.84 25.96
N MET A 234 17.44 -5.49 24.76
CA MET A 234 17.21 -6.30 23.55
C MET A 234 17.88 -7.69 23.67
N ASN A 235 19.06 -7.77 24.31
CA ASN A 235 19.73 -9.04 24.59
C ASN A 235 18.86 -9.97 25.47
N VAL A 236 18.08 -9.41 26.40
CA VAL A 236 17.14 -10.23 27.21
C VAL A 236 16.10 -10.91 26.32
N TYR A 237 15.58 -10.21 25.31
CA TYR A 237 14.65 -10.82 24.34
C TYR A 237 15.33 -11.92 23.52
N VAL A 238 16.55 -11.66 23.03
CA VAL A 238 17.33 -12.64 22.25
C VAL A 238 17.62 -13.90 23.08
N ASP A 239 18.04 -13.76 24.34
CA ASP A 239 18.32 -14.88 25.21
C ASP A 239 17.07 -15.73 25.48
N LYS A 240 15.92 -15.09 25.73
CA LYS A 240 14.66 -15.79 25.98
C LYS A 240 14.15 -16.50 24.74
N ILE A 241 14.17 -15.83 23.58
CA ILE A 241 13.67 -16.40 22.35
C ILE A 241 14.53 -17.58 21.88
N ASN A 242 15.86 -17.48 22.00
CA ASN A 242 16.78 -18.57 21.69
C ASN A 242 16.61 -19.76 22.64
N THR A 243 16.37 -19.48 23.93
CA THR A 243 16.09 -20.53 24.91
C THR A 243 14.80 -21.26 24.56
N LEU A 244 13.73 -20.52 24.24
CA LEU A 244 12.45 -21.12 23.87
C LEU A 244 12.54 -21.91 22.56
N GLN A 245 13.24 -21.37 21.56
CA GLN A 245 13.51 -22.06 20.29
C GLN A 245 14.20 -23.41 20.53
N ALA A 246 15.28 -23.42 21.32
CA ALA A 246 16.03 -24.67 21.64
C ALA A 246 15.15 -25.70 22.34
N ILE A 247 14.24 -25.26 23.23
CA ILE A 247 13.28 -26.13 23.89
C ILE A 247 12.28 -26.73 22.89
N CYS A 248 11.74 -25.90 22.01
CA CYS A 248 10.80 -26.32 20.97
C CYS A 248 11.47 -27.30 19.99
N ASP A 249 12.69 -27.04 19.55
CA ASP A 249 13.46 -27.93 18.68
C ASP A 249 13.69 -29.29 19.30
N ALA A 250 14.07 -29.35 20.59
CA ALA A 250 14.27 -30.59 21.32
C ALA A 250 12.97 -31.40 21.46
N ARG A 251 11.82 -30.81 21.28
CA ARG A 251 10.49 -31.45 21.33
C ARG A 251 9.89 -31.74 19.97
N GLY A 252 10.54 -31.31 18.90
CA GLY A 252 9.99 -31.38 17.55
C GLY A 252 8.84 -30.42 17.29
N ILE A 253 8.71 -29.34 18.08
CA ILE A 253 7.72 -28.29 17.91
C ILE A 253 8.28 -27.22 16.98
N GLU A 254 7.61 -26.93 15.89
CA GLU A 254 7.95 -25.82 15.02
C GLU A 254 7.50 -24.49 15.66
N PHE A 255 8.48 -23.67 16.06
CA PHE A 255 8.21 -22.41 16.76
C PHE A 255 8.36 -21.21 15.84
N ALA A 256 7.39 -20.29 15.89
CA ALA A 256 7.44 -19.05 15.14
C ALA A 256 6.86 -17.87 15.95
N VAL A 257 7.26 -16.65 15.55
CA VAL A 257 6.81 -15.40 16.15
C VAL A 257 6.27 -14.47 15.07
N ILE A 258 5.14 -13.84 15.34
CA ILE A 258 4.63 -12.73 14.55
C ILE A 258 4.45 -11.49 15.43
N LEU A 259 5.22 -10.46 15.16
CA LEU A 259 5.01 -9.13 15.71
C LEU A 259 4.05 -8.38 14.79
N THR A 260 2.97 -7.83 15.34
CA THR A 260 1.96 -7.13 14.55
C THR A 260 2.16 -5.64 14.64
N PRO A 261 2.40 -4.93 13.52
CA PRO A 261 2.54 -3.48 13.52
C PRO A 261 1.30 -2.78 14.09
N SER A 262 1.50 -1.62 14.69
CA SER A 262 0.40 -0.74 15.09
C SER A 262 -0.13 0.04 13.89
N LYS A 263 -1.39 0.49 13.96
CA LYS A 263 -2.02 1.25 12.87
C LYS A 263 -1.24 2.52 12.51
N ASP A 264 -0.69 3.20 13.50
CA ASP A 264 0.14 4.39 13.35
C ASP A 264 1.53 4.12 12.73
N THR A 265 1.97 2.88 12.73
CA THR A 265 3.16 2.43 11.99
C THR A 265 2.86 2.20 10.51
N ILE A 266 1.64 1.78 10.18
CA ILE A 266 1.22 1.52 8.79
C ILE A 266 0.69 2.79 8.11
N TYR A 267 -0.01 3.67 8.85
CA TYR A 267 -0.63 4.90 8.35
C TYR A 267 -0.13 6.16 9.09
N PRO A 268 1.20 6.39 9.16
CA PRO A 268 1.76 7.55 9.86
C PRO A 268 1.30 8.88 9.25
N GLU A 269 0.99 8.90 7.94
CA GLU A 269 0.52 10.08 7.22
C GLU A 269 -0.84 10.60 7.71
N TYR A 270 -1.61 9.76 8.38
CA TYR A 270 -2.91 10.16 8.95
C TYR A 270 -2.83 10.58 10.42
N MET A 271 -1.69 10.36 11.06
CA MET A 271 -1.49 10.82 12.43
C MET A 271 -1.48 12.36 12.53
N PRO A 272 -1.92 12.94 13.65
CA PRO A 272 -1.64 14.35 13.93
C PRO A 272 -0.13 14.60 14.11
N SER A 273 0.23 15.89 14.19
CA SER A 273 1.61 16.34 14.32
C SER A 273 2.16 16.14 15.72
N PHE A 274 2.39 14.89 16.12
CA PHE A 274 3.15 14.56 17.31
C PHE A 274 4.65 14.63 17.01
N GLU A 275 5.43 15.07 17.99
CA GLU A 275 6.89 14.98 17.89
C GLU A 275 7.33 13.51 17.95
N VAL A 276 8.15 13.11 17.00
CA VAL A 276 8.78 11.78 16.94
C VAL A 276 10.26 11.94 17.19
N MET A 277 10.76 11.35 18.29
CA MET A 277 12.15 11.51 18.77
C MET A 277 13.15 10.73 17.93
N ASP A 278 12.73 9.59 17.38
CA ASP A 278 13.55 8.73 16.52
C ASP A 278 12.66 8.03 15.48
N PRO A 279 12.92 8.19 14.19
CA PRO A 279 12.17 7.49 13.13
C PRO A 279 12.33 5.98 13.21
N TYR A 280 13.43 5.48 13.77
CA TYR A 280 13.69 4.05 13.98
C TYR A 280 13.15 3.60 15.34
N LYS A 281 11.85 3.33 15.35
CA LYS A 281 11.05 3.04 16.53
C LYS A 281 11.47 1.75 17.26
N ARG A 282 10.96 1.58 18.49
CA ARG A 282 11.28 0.51 19.43
C ARG A 282 11.15 -0.89 18.82
N VAL A 283 9.99 -1.25 18.27
CA VAL A 283 9.73 -2.63 17.82
C VAL A 283 10.39 -2.98 16.49
N PRO A 284 10.40 -2.12 15.45
CA PRO A 284 11.25 -2.34 14.29
C PRO A 284 12.72 -2.59 14.67
N ARG A 285 13.26 -1.80 15.60
CA ARG A 285 14.63 -1.96 16.11
C ARG A 285 14.84 -3.31 16.82
N LEU A 286 13.91 -3.69 17.69
CA LEU A 286 13.95 -4.98 18.37
C LEU A 286 13.85 -6.16 17.37
N PHE A 287 12.96 -6.05 16.39
CA PHE A 287 12.80 -7.06 15.35
C PHE A 287 14.09 -7.28 14.55
N ASP A 288 14.72 -6.19 14.08
CA ASP A 288 15.97 -6.27 13.34
C ASP A 288 17.09 -6.84 14.22
N TYR A 289 17.14 -6.43 15.50
CA TYR A 289 18.10 -6.97 16.45
C TYR A 289 17.93 -8.47 16.69
N ILE A 290 16.70 -8.94 16.87
CA ILE A 290 16.42 -10.39 17.00
C ILE A 290 16.83 -11.13 15.73
N LYS A 291 16.52 -10.61 14.56
CA LYS A 291 16.92 -11.24 13.26
C LYS A 291 18.44 -11.34 13.09
N GLU A 292 19.19 -10.41 13.62
CA GLU A 292 20.65 -10.41 13.56
C GLU A 292 21.29 -11.41 14.54
N HIS A 293 20.65 -11.60 15.73
CA HIS A 293 21.23 -12.36 16.85
C HIS A 293 20.52 -13.68 17.16
N SER A 294 19.55 -14.08 16.35
CA SER A 294 18.76 -15.30 16.53
C SER A 294 18.43 -15.94 15.17
N SER A 295 18.28 -17.27 15.19
CA SER A 295 17.76 -18.03 14.04
C SER A 295 16.25 -18.30 14.13
N VAL A 296 15.55 -17.72 15.10
CA VAL A 296 14.12 -17.93 15.29
C VAL A 296 13.33 -17.47 14.06
N LYS A 297 12.29 -18.23 13.72
CA LYS A 297 11.32 -17.83 12.69
C LYS A 297 10.49 -16.66 13.22
N ILE A 298 10.79 -15.43 12.78
CA ILE A 298 10.10 -14.22 13.23
C ILE A 298 9.74 -13.32 12.05
N THR A 299 8.52 -12.77 12.06
CA THR A 299 8.07 -11.76 11.07
C THR A 299 7.48 -10.52 11.72
N PHE A 300 7.62 -9.39 11.04
CA PHE A 300 6.97 -8.12 11.31
C PHE A 300 6.48 -7.56 9.96
N PRO A 301 5.26 -7.90 9.50
CA PRO A 301 4.80 -7.72 8.14
C PRO A 301 4.47 -6.24 7.80
N CYS A 302 5.36 -5.32 8.18
CA CYS A 302 5.14 -3.89 8.01
C CYS A 302 5.15 -3.47 6.53
N LYS A 303 6.08 -4.05 5.75
CA LYS A 303 6.19 -3.77 4.30
C LYS A 303 4.97 -4.29 3.56
N GLU A 304 4.61 -5.54 3.78
CA GLU A 304 3.49 -6.22 3.13
C GLU A 304 2.16 -5.52 3.44
N LEU A 305 1.97 -5.09 4.71
CA LEU A 305 0.81 -4.33 5.13
C LEU A 305 0.75 -2.93 4.52
N LYS A 306 1.88 -2.28 4.28
CA LYS A 306 1.94 -1.01 3.55
C LYS A 306 1.68 -1.20 2.06
N ASP A 307 2.29 -2.21 1.45
CA ASP A 307 2.15 -2.47 0.02
C ASP A 307 0.70 -2.76 -0.37
N ILE A 308 -0.03 -3.53 0.45
CA ILE A 308 -1.44 -3.85 0.16
C ILE A 308 -2.36 -2.63 0.26
N THR A 309 -1.96 -1.56 0.97
CA THR A 309 -2.79 -0.34 1.08
C THR A 309 -2.98 0.40 -0.25
N ARG A 310 -2.27 0.02 -1.29
CA ARG A 310 -2.50 0.47 -2.68
C ARG A 310 -3.83 -0.04 -3.23
N TYR A 311 -4.31 -1.19 -2.76
CA TYR A 311 -5.50 -1.89 -3.23
C TYR A 311 -6.64 -1.88 -2.22
N TYR A 312 -6.31 -2.15 -0.95
CA TYR A 312 -7.26 -2.30 0.15
C TYR A 312 -6.70 -1.66 1.41
N GLU A 313 -7.55 -1.07 2.24
CA GLU A 313 -7.15 -0.70 3.60
C GLU A 313 -6.79 -1.96 4.37
N SER A 314 -5.69 -1.94 5.13
CA SER A 314 -5.23 -3.07 5.95
C SER A 314 -5.61 -2.96 7.43
N TYR A 315 -6.18 -1.82 7.84
CA TYR A 315 -6.69 -1.56 9.20
C TYR A 315 -8.09 -0.95 9.13
N TYR A 316 -8.87 -1.20 10.18
CA TYR A 316 -10.13 -0.50 10.36
C TYR A 316 -9.89 0.99 10.64
N LYS A 317 -10.72 1.84 10.06
CA LYS A 317 -10.58 3.28 10.22
C LYS A 317 -10.85 3.74 11.66
N TYR A 318 -11.82 3.12 12.34
CA TYR A 318 -12.33 3.50 13.65
C TYR A 318 -12.06 2.47 14.76
N ASP A 319 -11.29 1.45 14.46
CA ASP A 319 -10.87 0.42 15.40
C ASP A 319 -9.33 0.34 15.45
N SER A 320 -8.76 -0.11 16.56
CA SER A 320 -7.30 -0.17 16.74
C SER A 320 -6.65 -1.34 16.00
N HIS A 321 -7.43 -2.29 15.52
CA HIS A 321 -6.94 -3.52 14.91
C HIS A 321 -6.78 -3.40 13.39
N TRP A 322 -5.98 -4.29 12.85
CA TRP A 322 -6.06 -4.61 11.43
C TRP A 322 -7.43 -5.18 11.06
N ASN A 323 -7.83 -5.01 9.82
CA ASN A 323 -9.03 -5.62 9.29
C ASN A 323 -8.74 -7.00 8.73
N PHE A 324 -9.71 -7.64 8.09
CA PHE A 324 -9.55 -8.97 7.52
C PHE A 324 -8.52 -9.03 6.37
N VAL A 325 -8.32 -7.95 5.62
CA VAL A 325 -7.21 -7.87 4.64
C VAL A 325 -5.87 -7.86 5.36
N GLY A 326 -5.69 -6.99 6.35
CA GLY A 326 -4.42 -6.90 7.09
C GLY A 326 -4.08 -8.19 7.81
N SER A 327 -5.06 -8.82 8.47
CA SER A 327 -4.83 -10.10 9.15
C SER A 327 -4.52 -11.23 8.18
N PHE A 328 -5.13 -11.26 6.99
CA PHE A 328 -4.77 -12.22 5.93
C PHE A 328 -3.30 -12.05 5.51
N ILE A 329 -2.86 -10.82 5.27
CA ILE A 329 -1.44 -10.53 4.96
C ILE A 329 -0.52 -10.99 6.10
N GLY A 330 -0.92 -10.76 7.36
CA GLY A 330 -0.19 -11.29 8.53
C GLY A 330 -0.07 -12.81 8.53
N VAL A 331 -1.15 -13.52 8.19
CA VAL A 331 -1.15 -15.00 8.05
C VAL A 331 -0.23 -15.44 6.92
N GLN A 332 -0.28 -14.78 5.75
CA GLN A 332 0.60 -15.14 4.63
C GLN A 332 2.07 -14.89 4.94
N SER A 333 2.39 -13.82 5.69
CA SER A 333 3.75 -13.56 6.17
C SER A 333 4.24 -14.63 7.15
N LEU A 334 3.36 -15.09 8.06
CA LEU A 334 3.65 -16.21 8.96
C LEU A 334 3.88 -17.52 8.18
N TYR A 335 3.05 -17.78 7.16
CA TYR A 335 3.18 -18.99 6.34
C TYR A 335 4.48 -19.02 5.55
N GLY A 336 4.94 -17.88 5.07
CA GLY A 336 6.26 -17.77 4.44
C GLY A 336 7.42 -18.18 5.39
N LEU A 337 7.30 -17.91 6.70
CA LEU A 337 8.28 -18.37 7.69
C LEU A 337 8.20 -19.86 7.97
N LEU A 338 7.01 -20.43 7.92
CA LEU A 338 6.72 -21.84 8.22
C LEU A 338 6.87 -22.73 6.98
N ASP A 339 7.40 -22.19 5.87
CA ASP A 339 7.53 -22.88 4.58
C ASP A 339 6.20 -23.50 4.10
N LEU A 340 5.07 -22.84 4.45
CA LEU A 340 3.73 -23.21 4.04
C LEU A 340 3.34 -22.54 2.73
N PRO A 341 2.42 -23.12 1.94
CA PRO A 341 1.90 -22.49 0.74
C PRO A 341 1.29 -21.11 1.03
N GLN A 342 1.76 -20.09 0.35
CA GLN A 342 1.21 -18.74 0.43
C GLN A 342 0.21 -18.50 -0.70
N THR A 343 -0.80 -17.69 -0.41
CA THR A 343 -1.82 -17.25 -1.38
C THR A 343 -1.74 -15.74 -1.54
N ASP A 344 -1.62 -15.28 -2.78
CA ASP A 344 -1.69 -13.85 -3.06
C ASP A 344 -3.14 -13.37 -2.92
N ILE A 345 -3.38 -12.39 -2.06
CA ILE A 345 -4.71 -11.80 -1.85
C ILE A 345 -5.31 -11.21 -3.12
N LEU A 346 -4.47 -10.71 -4.04
CA LEU A 346 -4.92 -10.16 -5.32
C LEU A 346 -5.45 -11.24 -6.28
N SER A 347 -5.21 -12.51 -5.98
CA SER A 347 -5.80 -13.66 -6.69
C SER A 347 -7.14 -14.11 -6.12
N LEU A 348 -7.56 -13.54 -4.99
CA LEU A 348 -8.79 -13.90 -4.29
C LEU A 348 -9.92 -12.92 -4.60
N ASP A 349 -11.15 -13.38 -4.40
CA ASP A 349 -12.30 -12.48 -4.34
C ASP A 349 -12.30 -11.73 -3.00
N VAL A 350 -12.17 -10.40 -3.08
CA VAL A 350 -12.24 -9.50 -1.92
C VAL A 350 -13.39 -8.56 -2.13
N THR A 351 -14.46 -8.78 -1.39
CA THR A 351 -15.64 -7.89 -1.41
C THR A 351 -15.52 -6.82 -0.35
N LYS A 352 -16.13 -5.66 -0.59
CA LYS A 352 -16.21 -4.58 0.39
C LYS A 352 -17.64 -4.12 0.58
N GLU A 353 -18.01 -3.89 1.84
CA GLU A 353 -19.31 -3.38 2.23
C GLU A 353 -19.15 -2.07 2.98
N SER A 354 -20.06 -1.13 2.72
CA SER A 354 -20.12 0.10 3.51
C SER A 354 -20.77 -0.19 4.86
N ARG A 355 -20.13 0.24 5.95
CA ARG A 355 -20.64 0.12 7.32
C ARG A 355 -20.72 1.47 7.98
N GLU A 356 -21.73 1.66 8.82
CA GLU A 356 -21.78 2.81 9.72
C GLU A 356 -20.56 2.82 10.66
N ALA A 357 -20.14 4.02 11.07
CA ALA A 357 -18.97 4.18 11.91
C ALA A 357 -19.12 3.40 13.23
N SER A 358 -18.19 2.50 13.48
CA SER A 358 -18.13 1.67 14.70
C SER A 358 -16.70 1.19 14.91
N GLY A 359 -16.33 0.83 16.14
CA GLY A 359 -15.03 0.31 16.50
C GLY A 359 -14.61 0.70 17.92
N ASP A 360 -13.61 0.01 18.44
CA ASP A 360 -13.13 0.20 19.82
C ASP A 360 -12.64 1.63 20.09
N LEU A 361 -12.08 2.30 19.10
CA LEU A 361 -11.57 3.67 19.25
C LEU A 361 -12.68 4.71 19.39
N ILE A 362 -13.87 4.46 18.87
CA ILE A 362 -15.05 5.31 19.13
C ILE A 362 -15.46 5.19 20.59
N GLU A 363 -15.52 3.96 21.11
CA GLU A 363 -15.89 3.68 22.50
C GLU A 363 -14.84 4.22 23.48
N LEU A 364 -13.55 3.92 23.25
CA LEU A 364 -12.42 4.36 24.06
C LEU A 364 -12.26 5.89 24.09
N GLY A 365 -12.59 6.54 22.97
CA GLY A 365 -12.62 7.98 22.84
C GLY A 365 -13.90 8.61 23.40
N LYS A 366 -14.93 7.83 23.78
CA LYS A 366 -16.27 8.31 24.13
C LYS A 366 -16.82 9.25 23.05
N LEU A 367 -16.56 8.91 21.79
CA LEU A 367 -16.97 9.66 20.62
C LEU A 367 -18.38 9.28 20.20
N ASN A 368 -19.08 10.19 19.53
CA ASN A 368 -20.37 9.88 18.96
C ASN A 368 -20.17 9.32 17.54
N ALA A 369 -20.54 8.06 17.31
CA ALA A 369 -20.37 7.39 16.03
C ALA A 369 -21.02 8.14 14.85
N SER A 370 -22.15 8.85 15.10
CA SER A 370 -22.84 9.62 14.05
C SER A 370 -22.07 10.83 13.53
N ASP A 371 -20.98 11.24 14.21
CA ASP A 371 -20.13 12.34 13.77
C ASP A 371 -19.08 11.89 12.74
N PHE A 372 -19.02 10.59 12.46
CA PHE A 372 -18.04 9.99 11.54
C PHE A 372 -18.72 9.40 10.30
N PRO A 373 -18.11 9.58 9.11
CA PRO A 373 -18.68 8.98 7.90
C PRO A 373 -18.59 7.45 7.93
N PRO A 374 -19.42 6.75 7.15
CA PRO A 374 -19.30 5.32 6.95
C PRO A 374 -17.89 4.92 6.50
N PHE A 375 -17.49 3.69 6.83
CA PHE A 375 -16.23 3.10 6.40
C PHE A 375 -16.46 1.82 5.59
N TYR A 376 -15.40 1.27 5.01
CA TYR A 376 -15.49 0.00 4.31
C TYR A 376 -14.99 -1.14 5.17
N GLU A 377 -15.80 -2.20 5.26
CA GLU A 377 -15.40 -3.51 5.76
C GLU A 377 -15.08 -4.43 4.56
N TYR A 378 -13.99 -5.17 4.66
CA TYR A 378 -13.55 -6.08 3.61
C TYR A 378 -13.79 -7.52 4.05
N VAL A 379 -14.25 -8.36 3.12
CA VAL A 379 -14.37 -9.81 3.30
C VAL A 379 -13.47 -10.48 2.28
N VAL A 380 -12.51 -11.27 2.77
CA VAL A 380 -11.58 -12.05 1.94
C VAL A 380 -12.11 -13.47 1.83
N HIS A 381 -12.53 -13.87 0.62
CA HIS A 381 -13.04 -15.21 0.34
C HIS A 381 -11.88 -16.19 0.15
N TYR A 382 -11.54 -16.91 1.22
CA TYR A 382 -10.41 -17.82 1.29
C TYR A 382 -10.88 -19.22 1.70
N LYS A 383 -10.64 -20.24 0.85
CA LYS A 383 -10.98 -21.66 1.11
C LYS A 383 -12.37 -21.85 1.75
N ASP A 384 -13.39 -21.27 1.13
CA ASP A 384 -14.76 -21.29 1.66
C ASP A 384 -15.42 -22.68 1.56
N ASP A 385 -14.75 -23.63 0.91
CA ASP A 385 -15.11 -25.06 0.83
C ASP A 385 -14.67 -25.89 2.06
N VAL A 386 -13.78 -25.37 2.92
CA VAL A 386 -13.36 -26.05 4.14
C VAL A 386 -14.46 -25.97 5.19
N THR A 387 -14.86 -27.14 5.70
CA THR A 387 -15.95 -27.26 6.67
C THR A 387 -15.41 -27.31 8.10
N THR A 388 -15.94 -26.44 8.96
CA THR A 388 -15.68 -26.51 10.40
C THR A 388 -16.54 -27.61 10.99
N THR A 389 -15.91 -28.63 11.59
CA THR A 389 -16.59 -29.79 12.22
C THR A 389 -16.83 -29.58 13.71
N TYR A 390 -15.96 -28.79 14.36
CA TYR A 390 -16.10 -28.34 15.73
C TYR A 390 -15.54 -26.94 15.88
N GLU A 391 -16.15 -26.12 16.72
CA GLU A 391 -15.60 -24.86 17.22
C GLU A 391 -16.16 -24.48 18.57
N THR A 392 -15.40 -23.66 19.30
CA THR A 392 -15.85 -23.05 20.54
C THR A 392 -17.12 -22.21 20.26
N GLN A 393 -18.12 -22.29 21.12
CA GLN A 393 -19.42 -21.63 20.90
C GLN A 393 -19.38 -20.11 20.98
N GLU A 394 -18.36 -19.54 21.60
CA GLU A 394 -18.17 -18.09 21.67
C GLU A 394 -17.72 -17.52 20.33
N SER A 395 -18.07 -16.27 20.08
CA SER A 395 -17.56 -15.55 18.89
C SER A 395 -16.03 -15.51 18.93
N VAL A 396 -15.42 -15.77 17.78
CA VAL A 396 -13.96 -15.71 17.59
C VAL A 396 -13.37 -14.36 18.00
N LEU A 397 -14.14 -13.27 17.89
CA LEU A 397 -13.68 -11.91 18.20
C LEU A 397 -13.64 -11.61 19.71
N ILE A 398 -14.34 -12.37 20.54
CA ILE A 398 -14.44 -12.14 21.99
C ILE A 398 -13.91 -13.29 22.83
N SER A 399 -13.64 -14.46 22.23
CA SER A 399 -13.21 -15.63 22.96
C SER A 399 -11.77 -15.49 23.45
N ASN A 400 -11.54 -15.77 24.73
CA ASN A 400 -10.20 -15.87 25.30
C ASN A 400 -9.48 -17.14 24.85
N ILE A 401 -10.22 -18.23 24.70
CA ILE A 401 -9.75 -19.50 24.16
C ILE A 401 -10.70 -19.92 23.03
N TYR A 402 -10.15 -20.13 21.86
CA TYR A 402 -10.90 -20.62 20.72
C TYR A 402 -10.26 -21.86 20.15
N LYS A 403 -11.00 -22.97 20.12
CA LYS A 403 -10.56 -24.22 19.53
C LYS A 403 -11.45 -24.57 18.35
N THR A 404 -10.84 -25.14 17.34
CA THR A 404 -11.56 -25.53 16.14
C THR A 404 -10.98 -26.79 15.52
N GLU A 405 -11.86 -27.61 14.97
CA GLU A 405 -11.52 -28.72 14.09
C GLU A 405 -12.21 -28.53 12.75
N THR A 406 -11.51 -28.88 11.68
CA THR A 406 -12.01 -28.74 10.31
C THR A 406 -11.75 -30.04 9.54
N ASP A 407 -12.29 -30.15 8.33
CA ASP A 407 -12.01 -31.23 7.39
C ASP A 407 -10.76 -30.98 6.52
N CYS A 408 -9.92 -30.05 6.92
CA CYS A 408 -8.64 -29.78 6.27
C CYS A 408 -7.71 -30.99 6.32
N ALA A 409 -6.91 -31.16 5.27
CA ALA A 409 -6.03 -32.33 5.14
C ALA A 409 -4.77 -32.25 5.99
N ASP A 410 -4.38 -31.08 6.50
CA ASP A 410 -3.22 -30.94 7.39
C ASP A 410 -3.63 -31.26 8.83
N GLU A 411 -3.20 -32.42 9.31
CA GLU A 411 -3.53 -32.93 10.64
C GLU A 411 -2.63 -32.38 11.75
N ARG A 412 -1.64 -31.53 11.44
CA ARG A 412 -0.79 -30.91 12.44
C ARG A 412 -1.61 -30.04 13.38
N SER A 413 -1.30 -30.11 14.67
CA SER A 413 -1.89 -29.25 15.68
C SER A 413 -1.23 -27.87 15.66
N PHE A 414 -2.02 -26.83 15.41
CA PHE A 414 -1.58 -25.45 15.39
C PHE A 414 -2.02 -24.75 16.68
N VAL A 415 -1.07 -24.20 17.43
CA VAL A 415 -1.36 -23.45 18.66
C VAL A 415 -0.82 -22.04 18.55
N MET A 416 -1.67 -21.04 18.76
CA MET A 416 -1.29 -19.62 18.77
C MET A 416 -1.69 -18.95 20.09
N ILE A 417 -0.71 -18.29 20.71
CA ILE A 417 -0.91 -17.45 21.88
C ILE A 417 -0.66 -16.00 21.47
N GLY A 418 -1.57 -15.10 21.83
CA GLY A 418 -1.39 -13.71 21.46
C GLY A 418 -2.41 -12.77 22.07
N ASP A 419 -2.41 -11.53 21.61
CA ASP A 419 -3.42 -10.53 21.96
C ASP A 419 -4.62 -10.55 21.00
N SER A 420 -5.46 -9.54 21.05
CA SER A 420 -6.69 -9.46 20.26
C SER A 420 -6.48 -9.46 18.74
N TYR A 421 -5.29 -9.10 18.25
CA TYR A 421 -4.99 -9.16 16.82
C TYR A 421 -5.06 -10.58 16.25
N ARG A 422 -4.74 -11.62 17.06
CA ARG A 422 -4.87 -13.02 16.65
C ARG A 422 -6.29 -13.40 16.22
N ASN A 423 -7.29 -12.76 16.81
CA ASN A 423 -8.70 -13.10 16.54
C ASN A 423 -9.05 -12.96 15.06
N PHE A 424 -8.47 -11.95 14.40
CA PHE A 424 -8.67 -11.71 12.97
C PHE A 424 -7.89 -12.69 12.07
N MET A 425 -6.89 -13.40 12.61
CA MET A 425 -6.14 -14.44 11.89
C MET A 425 -6.87 -15.81 11.89
N ILE A 426 -7.66 -16.07 12.93
CA ILE A 426 -8.34 -17.35 13.14
C ILE A 426 -9.16 -17.80 11.93
N PRO A 427 -9.98 -16.93 11.27
CA PRO A 427 -10.81 -17.32 10.14
C PRO A 427 -10.03 -17.92 8.96
N TYR A 428 -8.74 -17.60 8.84
CA TYR A 428 -7.87 -18.10 7.80
C TYR A 428 -7.10 -19.34 8.25
N ILE A 429 -6.42 -19.29 9.40
CA ILE A 429 -5.57 -20.37 9.90
C ILE A 429 -6.39 -21.66 10.09
N LYS A 430 -7.61 -21.59 10.63
CA LYS A 430 -8.48 -22.74 10.82
C LYS A 430 -8.87 -23.48 9.53
N LYS A 431 -8.66 -22.84 8.37
CA LYS A 431 -8.92 -23.44 7.07
C LYS A 431 -7.70 -24.15 6.46
N ASP A 432 -6.56 -24.08 7.13
CA ASP A 432 -5.31 -24.68 6.70
C ASP A 432 -4.87 -25.83 7.59
N PHE A 433 -5.37 -25.90 8.84
CA PHE A 433 -5.04 -26.94 9.80
C PHE A 433 -6.30 -27.57 10.39
N ASN A 434 -6.29 -28.91 10.51
CA ASN A 434 -7.43 -29.65 11.06
C ASN A 434 -7.67 -29.30 12.54
N HIS A 435 -6.60 -29.17 13.34
CA HIS A 435 -6.67 -28.91 14.77
C HIS A 435 -6.02 -27.59 15.12
N CYS A 436 -6.80 -26.60 15.58
CA CYS A 436 -6.27 -25.31 16.00
C CYS A 436 -6.70 -24.95 17.42
N THR A 437 -5.79 -24.42 18.19
CA THR A 437 -6.04 -23.80 19.51
C THR A 437 -5.46 -22.40 19.52
N PHE A 438 -6.32 -21.43 19.84
CA PHE A 438 -5.94 -20.02 19.95
C PHE A 438 -6.24 -19.55 21.38
N ALA A 439 -5.27 -19.00 22.07
CA ALA A 439 -5.46 -18.44 23.39
C ALA A 439 -5.07 -16.97 23.47
N TYR A 440 -5.91 -16.18 24.14
CA TYR A 440 -5.50 -14.85 24.57
C TYR A 440 -4.41 -15.02 25.64
N ARG A 441 -3.37 -14.16 25.58
CA ARG A 441 -2.33 -14.16 26.60
C ARG A 441 -2.95 -14.07 28.00
N ASP A 442 -2.28 -14.60 29.01
CA ASP A 442 -2.77 -14.84 30.38
C ASP A 442 -3.77 -16.04 30.51
N ASN A 443 -4.13 -16.73 29.40
CA ASN A 443 -4.93 -17.95 29.41
C ASN A 443 -4.14 -19.22 29.02
N GLU A 444 -2.80 -19.13 28.95
CA GLU A 444 -1.91 -20.23 28.54
C GLU A 444 -2.02 -21.45 29.47
N THR A 445 -2.34 -21.22 30.76
CA THR A 445 -2.51 -22.31 31.74
C THR A 445 -3.67 -23.23 31.41
N GLU A 446 -4.70 -22.71 30.73
CA GLU A 446 -5.89 -23.48 30.40
C GLU A 446 -5.69 -24.33 29.13
N ILE A 447 -4.68 -24.03 28.33
CA ILE A 447 -4.33 -24.76 27.10
C ILE A 447 -2.95 -25.45 27.20
N LYS A 448 -2.44 -25.68 28.40
CA LYS A 448 -1.10 -26.24 28.60
C LYS A 448 -0.87 -27.56 27.86
N ASP A 449 -1.90 -28.41 27.82
CA ASP A 449 -1.79 -29.69 27.15
C ASP A 449 -1.73 -29.56 25.63
N ASP A 450 -2.44 -28.55 25.06
CA ASP A 450 -2.33 -28.20 23.64
C ASP A 450 -0.92 -27.66 23.32
N ILE A 451 -0.36 -26.79 24.18
CA ILE A 451 1.00 -26.26 24.01
C ILE A 451 2.05 -27.37 24.04
N LEU A 452 1.93 -28.29 25.00
CA LEU A 452 2.90 -29.39 25.20
C LEU A 452 2.89 -30.41 24.06
N ASN A 453 1.79 -30.50 23.32
CA ASN A 453 1.59 -31.45 22.21
C ASN A 453 1.44 -30.76 20.86
N ALA A 454 1.76 -29.47 20.77
CA ALA A 454 1.69 -28.72 19.53
C ALA A 454 2.72 -29.22 18.49
N ASP A 455 2.32 -29.32 17.24
CA ASP A 455 3.26 -29.49 16.13
C ASP A 455 3.81 -28.12 15.72
N ILE A 456 2.96 -27.08 15.75
CA ILE A 456 3.32 -25.69 15.45
C ILE A 456 2.87 -24.82 16.62
N LEU A 457 3.81 -24.07 17.20
CA LEU A 457 3.55 -23.09 18.26
C LEU A 457 3.90 -21.68 17.79
N VAL A 458 2.94 -20.78 17.82
CA VAL A 458 3.11 -19.39 17.39
C VAL A 458 2.87 -18.45 18.56
N LEU A 459 3.79 -17.52 18.78
CA LEU A 459 3.56 -16.33 19.61
C LEU A 459 3.24 -15.13 18.74
N GLN A 460 2.09 -14.51 18.98
CA GLN A 460 1.70 -13.26 18.35
C GLN A 460 1.73 -12.13 19.39
N SER A 461 2.33 -10.99 19.03
CA SER A 461 2.28 -9.80 19.88
C SER A 461 2.15 -8.54 19.03
N SER A 462 1.21 -7.67 19.38
CA SER A 462 1.16 -6.34 18.77
C SER A 462 2.32 -5.47 19.28
N GLU A 463 2.71 -4.52 18.45
CA GLU A 463 3.86 -3.62 18.66
C GLU A 463 3.85 -2.98 20.05
N ARG A 464 2.69 -2.50 20.51
CA ARG A 464 2.53 -1.86 21.82
C ARG A 464 2.66 -2.79 23.03
N TYR A 465 2.71 -4.10 22.81
CA TYR A 465 2.73 -5.12 23.85
C TYR A 465 4.00 -5.99 23.84
N ASP A 466 5.11 -5.50 23.28
CA ASP A 466 6.37 -6.25 23.24
C ASP A 466 6.83 -6.69 24.65
N TYR A 467 6.60 -5.89 25.67
CA TYR A 467 6.90 -6.26 27.06
C TYR A 467 6.08 -7.45 27.56
N ARG A 468 4.88 -7.67 27.01
CA ARG A 468 4.06 -8.86 27.31
C ARG A 468 4.62 -10.08 26.59
N PHE A 469 5.07 -9.91 25.36
CA PHE A 469 5.76 -10.94 24.61
C PHE A 469 6.94 -11.56 25.39
N LEU A 470 7.71 -10.75 26.10
CA LEU A 470 8.77 -11.24 26.98
C LEU A 470 8.23 -12.15 28.08
N LYS A 471 7.11 -11.78 28.72
CA LYS A 471 6.45 -12.58 29.76
C LYS A 471 5.87 -13.89 29.22
N ASP A 472 5.30 -13.86 28.02
CA ASP A 472 4.76 -15.05 27.36
C ASP A 472 5.88 -16.08 27.13
N MET A 473 7.06 -15.63 26.64
CA MET A 473 8.24 -16.49 26.51
C MET A 473 8.69 -17.07 27.84
N GLU A 474 8.76 -16.24 28.89
CA GLU A 474 9.16 -16.71 30.24
C GLU A 474 8.19 -17.75 30.81
N TYR A 475 6.89 -17.57 30.56
CA TYR A 475 5.89 -18.56 30.96
C TYR A 475 6.12 -19.90 30.25
N LEU A 476 6.26 -19.85 28.91
CA LEU A 476 6.47 -21.06 28.10
C LEU A 476 7.76 -21.81 28.49
N ILE A 477 8.86 -21.09 28.70
CA ILE A 477 10.12 -21.70 29.18
C ILE A 477 9.90 -22.43 30.52
N ARG A 478 9.18 -21.83 31.47
CA ARG A 478 8.84 -22.46 32.73
C ARG A 478 7.93 -23.69 32.56
N LEU A 479 6.88 -23.56 31.73
CA LEU A 479 5.94 -24.64 31.44
C LEU A 479 6.67 -25.87 30.91
N PHE A 480 7.51 -25.70 29.91
CA PHE A 480 8.29 -26.78 29.32
C PHE A 480 9.32 -27.37 30.29
N SER A 481 9.90 -26.53 31.16
CA SER A 481 10.86 -27.02 32.18
C SER A 481 10.20 -27.92 33.25
N TRP A 482 8.93 -27.65 33.57
CA TRP A 482 8.17 -28.46 34.51
C TRP A 482 7.62 -29.77 33.90
N HIS A 483 7.54 -29.82 32.59
CA HIS A 483 7.06 -30.97 31.83
C HIS A 483 8.13 -31.44 30.83
N PRO A 484 9.25 -32.06 31.30
CA PRO A 484 10.30 -32.49 30.39
C PRO A 484 9.73 -33.51 29.39
N SER A 485 10.27 -33.50 28.15
CA SER A 485 9.91 -34.51 27.14
C SER A 485 10.10 -35.91 27.72
N LYS A 486 9.14 -36.78 27.48
CA LYS A 486 9.35 -38.21 27.79
C LYS A 486 10.42 -38.71 26.81
N GLU A 487 11.57 -39.14 27.31
CA GLU A 487 12.62 -39.85 26.56
C GLU A 487 12.06 -41.04 25.81
#